data_fe784d8071d7b45dcfef0ed401b8606f
#
_entry.id   fe784d8071d7b45dcfef0ed401b8606f
#
_cell.length_a   1.000
_cell.length_b   1.000
_cell.length_c   1.000
_cell.angle_alpha   90.00
_cell.angle_beta   90.00
_cell.angle_gamma   90.00
#
_symmetry.space_group_name_H-M   'P 1'
#
loop_
_entity.id
_entity.type
_entity.pdbx_description
1 polymer ?
#
loop_
_entity_poly.entity_id
_entity_poly.type
_entity_poly.pdbx_seq_one_letter_code
_entity_poly.pdbx_strand_id
1 'polypeptide(L)'
;MLPATGVLVLIAGLLAGGAALWQWQERQRVEQIVFDIRFDPVACSLAQPIRVRIDNQTGRTARQIHWQLHAVQPGYSTNLVDASRDAATYRTERPLAAGEQFEQCLTVPRLRSGYRARDLQYRSDRVSADFN
;
A
#
# COMPACT_ATOMS: atom_id res chain seq x y z
N MET A 1 -42.92 23.45 -14.89
CA MET A 1 -42.55 23.43 -13.47
C MET A 1 -42.16 22.03 -13.06
N LEU A 2 -40.93 21.81 -12.62
CA LEU A 2 -40.48 20.50 -12.17
C LEU A 2 -41.10 20.17 -10.81
N PRO A 3 -41.63 18.97 -10.61
CA PRO A 3 -42.18 18.58 -9.31
C PRO A 3 -41.05 18.50 -8.27
N ALA A 4 -41.33 18.86 -7.03
CA ALA A 4 -40.35 18.84 -5.94
C ALA A 4 -39.63 17.48 -5.78
N THR A 5 -40.32 16.39 -6.06
CA THR A 5 -39.75 15.02 -6.06
C THR A 5 -38.69 14.84 -7.11
N GLY A 6 -38.84 15.44 -8.29
CA GLY A 6 -37.83 15.38 -9.36
C GLY A 6 -36.52 16.08 -8.99
N VAL A 7 -36.62 17.22 -8.31
CA VAL A 7 -35.45 17.97 -7.83
C VAL A 7 -34.67 17.18 -6.77
N LEU A 8 -35.38 16.56 -5.83
CA LEU A 8 -34.74 15.74 -4.78
C LEU A 8 -34.00 14.53 -5.35
N VAL A 9 -34.54 13.86 -6.36
CA VAL A 9 -33.88 12.73 -7.03
C VAL A 9 -32.62 13.18 -7.76
N LEU A 10 -32.65 14.34 -8.42
CA LEU A 10 -31.46 14.89 -9.10
C LEU A 10 -30.33 15.23 -8.12
N ILE A 11 -30.65 15.86 -6.98
CA ILE A 11 -29.69 16.20 -5.95
C ILE A 11 -29.05 14.92 -5.36
N ALA A 12 -29.85 13.92 -5.03
CA ALA A 12 -29.36 12.65 -4.50
C ALA A 12 -28.42 11.95 -5.51
N GLY A 13 -28.77 11.96 -6.80
CA GLY A 13 -27.94 11.39 -7.87
C GLY A 13 -26.60 12.11 -8.02
N LEU A 14 -26.57 13.45 -7.92
CA LEU A 14 -25.34 14.24 -7.99
C LEU A 14 -24.43 13.98 -6.79
N LEU A 15 -24.96 13.86 -5.59
CA LEU A 15 -24.21 13.57 -4.37
C LEU A 15 -23.60 12.16 -4.42
N ALA A 16 -24.34 11.15 -4.85
CA ALA A 16 -23.87 9.79 -5.00
C ALA A 16 -22.76 9.69 -6.09
N GLY A 17 -22.94 10.37 -7.23
CA GLY A 17 -21.96 10.42 -8.30
C GLY A 17 -20.67 11.12 -7.87
N GLY A 18 -20.76 12.23 -7.12
CA GLY A 18 -19.62 12.95 -6.56
C GLY A 18 -18.83 12.12 -5.58
N ALA A 19 -19.48 11.39 -4.67
CA ALA A 19 -18.83 10.50 -3.70
C ALA A 19 -18.10 9.34 -4.40
N ALA A 20 -18.73 8.72 -5.41
CA ALA A 20 -18.13 7.64 -6.17
C ALA A 20 -16.88 8.10 -6.95
N LEU A 21 -16.93 9.30 -7.56
CA LEU A 21 -15.80 9.89 -8.27
C LEU A 21 -14.64 10.20 -7.32
N TRP A 22 -14.92 10.74 -6.14
CA TRP A 22 -13.91 11.03 -5.13
C TRP A 22 -13.20 9.77 -4.65
N GLN A 23 -13.93 8.70 -4.34
CA GLN A 23 -13.37 7.40 -3.96
C GLN A 23 -12.52 6.81 -5.06
N TRP A 24 -12.92 6.92 -6.33
CA TRP A 24 -12.16 6.45 -7.46
C TRP A 24 -10.83 7.20 -7.61
N GLN A 25 -10.83 8.53 -7.44
CA GLN A 25 -9.62 9.34 -7.48
C GLN A 25 -8.65 8.98 -6.35
N GLU A 26 -9.15 8.75 -5.14
CA GLU A 26 -8.33 8.33 -4.00
C GLU A 26 -7.66 6.98 -4.25
N ARG A 27 -8.38 6.02 -4.81
CA ARG A 27 -7.82 4.71 -5.17
C ARG A 27 -6.72 4.83 -6.22
N GLN A 28 -6.91 5.64 -7.25
CA GLN A 28 -5.91 5.86 -8.28
C GLN A 28 -4.67 6.56 -7.72
N ARG A 29 -4.85 7.47 -6.80
CA ARG A 29 -3.74 8.16 -6.15
C ARG A 29 -2.88 7.19 -5.34
N VAL A 30 -3.49 6.29 -4.60
CA VAL A 30 -2.77 5.25 -3.85
C VAL A 30 -1.98 4.32 -4.78
N GLU A 31 -2.49 4.00 -5.97
CA GLU A 31 -1.79 3.21 -6.97
C GLU A 31 -0.54 3.88 -7.51
N GLN A 32 -0.41 5.20 -7.38
CA GLN A 32 0.77 5.96 -7.76
C GLN A 32 1.85 5.99 -6.67
N ILE A 33 1.63 5.33 -5.54
CA ILE A 33 2.66 5.04 -4.56
C ILE A 33 3.28 3.70 -4.95
N VAL A 34 4.54 3.74 -5.39
CA VAL A 34 5.23 2.57 -5.95
C VAL A 34 6.13 1.96 -4.90
N PHE A 35 5.97 0.66 -4.68
CA PHE A 35 6.81 -0.12 -3.76
C PHE A 35 7.76 -1.00 -4.56
N ASP A 36 9.03 -1.00 -4.17
CA ASP A 36 10.03 -1.97 -4.61
C ASP A 36 10.57 -2.66 -3.36
N ILE A 37 10.20 -3.92 -3.16
CA ILE A 37 10.54 -4.69 -1.97
C ILE A 37 11.33 -5.92 -2.39
N ARG A 38 12.57 -6.05 -1.86
CA ARG A 38 13.47 -7.13 -2.23
C ARG A 38 14.20 -7.68 -1.01
N PHE A 39 14.53 -8.96 -1.08
CA PHE A 39 15.50 -9.56 -0.18
C PHE A 39 16.90 -9.17 -0.64
N ASP A 40 17.54 -8.29 0.10
CA ASP A 40 18.86 -7.76 -0.25
C ASP A 40 19.69 -7.49 1.02
N PRO A 41 20.31 -8.53 1.59
CA PRO A 41 21.11 -8.38 2.81
C PRO A 41 22.39 -7.59 2.58
N VAL A 42 22.84 -7.44 1.34
CA VAL A 42 24.03 -6.64 1.00
C VAL A 42 23.73 -5.15 1.10
N ALA A 43 22.62 -4.72 0.54
CA ALA A 43 22.18 -3.32 0.64
C ALA A 43 21.67 -2.95 2.04
N CYS A 44 21.13 -3.92 2.76
CA CYS A 44 20.64 -3.75 4.13
C CYS A 44 21.57 -4.41 5.15
N SER A 45 21.13 -5.50 5.78
CA SER A 45 21.93 -6.27 6.74
C SER A 45 21.39 -7.69 6.85
N LEU A 46 22.15 -8.58 7.52
CA LEU A 46 21.64 -9.93 7.79
C LEU A 46 20.48 -9.93 8.78
N ALA A 47 20.48 -8.97 9.71
CA ALA A 47 19.38 -8.86 10.70
C ALA A 47 18.10 -8.26 10.10
N GLN A 48 18.23 -7.36 9.14
CA GLN A 48 17.13 -6.69 8.46
C GLN A 48 17.35 -6.74 6.93
N PRO A 49 17.20 -7.90 6.31
CA PRO A 49 17.58 -8.08 4.90
C PRO A 49 16.52 -7.65 3.89
N ILE A 50 15.33 -7.28 4.35
CA ILE A 50 14.24 -6.86 3.45
C ILE A 50 14.39 -5.36 3.18
N ARG A 51 14.75 -5.03 1.94
CA ARG A 51 14.85 -3.65 1.47
C ARG A 51 13.52 -3.19 0.92
N VAL A 52 12.97 -2.12 1.47
CA VAL A 52 11.75 -1.49 0.99
C VAL A 52 12.08 -0.11 0.47
N ARG A 53 11.73 0.14 -0.78
CA ARG A 53 11.77 1.48 -1.37
C ARG A 53 10.35 1.90 -1.71
N ILE A 54 9.95 3.05 -1.21
CA ILE A 54 8.63 3.64 -1.47
C ILE A 54 8.86 4.93 -2.25
N ASP A 55 8.23 5.03 -3.41
CA ASP A 55 8.30 6.19 -4.28
C ASP A 55 6.92 6.83 -4.38
N ASN A 56 6.79 8.06 -3.89
CA ASN A 56 5.55 8.80 -3.99
C ASN A 56 5.47 9.53 -5.33
N GLN A 57 4.88 8.86 -6.31
CA GLN A 57 4.65 9.43 -7.65
C GLN A 57 3.30 10.16 -7.74
N THR A 58 2.60 10.34 -6.62
CA THR A 58 1.41 11.18 -6.57
C THR A 58 1.81 12.66 -6.63
N GLY A 59 0.95 13.52 -7.08
CA GLY A 59 1.20 14.96 -7.06
C GLY A 59 1.02 15.61 -5.69
N ARG A 60 0.92 14.84 -4.60
CA ARG A 60 0.63 15.32 -3.26
C ARG A 60 1.52 14.68 -2.20
N THR A 61 1.67 15.37 -1.07
CA THR A 61 2.34 14.81 0.10
C THR A 61 1.47 13.73 0.75
N ALA A 62 2.03 12.53 0.90
CA ALA A 62 1.43 11.47 1.71
C ALA A 62 1.89 11.67 3.15
N ARG A 63 0.98 12.05 4.05
CA ARG A 63 1.31 12.29 5.46
C ARG A 63 1.70 11.01 6.18
N GLN A 64 1.00 9.92 5.87
CA GLN A 64 1.28 8.60 6.39
C GLN A 64 0.83 7.55 5.39
N ILE A 65 1.67 6.55 5.15
CA ILE A 65 1.37 5.43 4.28
C ILE A 65 1.33 4.17 5.14
N HIS A 66 0.24 3.44 5.07
CA HIS A 66 0.06 2.13 5.72
C HIS A 66 0.06 1.04 4.66
N TRP A 67 0.70 -0.08 4.96
CA TRP A 67 0.77 -1.20 4.03
C TRP A 67 1.08 -2.51 4.75
N GLN A 68 0.79 -3.61 4.08
CA GLN A 68 1.15 -4.95 4.54
C GLN A 68 2.22 -5.55 3.64
N LEU A 69 3.12 -6.32 4.23
CA LEU A 69 4.13 -7.07 3.50
C LEU A 69 3.60 -8.47 3.21
N HIS A 70 3.60 -8.82 1.93
CA HIS A 70 3.31 -10.17 1.46
C HIS A 70 4.57 -10.80 0.88
N ALA A 71 4.72 -12.09 1.10
CA ALA A 71 5.79 -12.90 0.53
C ALA A 71 5.15 -14.03 -0.29
N VAL A 72 5.59 -14.22 -1.52
CA VAL A 72 5.04 -15.22 -2.41
C VAL A 72 6.16 -15.99 -3.11
N GLN A 73 5.91 -17.25 -3.47
CA GLN A 73 6.81 -17.97 -4.36
C GLN A 73 6.71 -17.39 -5.78
N PRO A 74 7.82 -17.35 -6.55
CA PRO A 74 7.76 -16.95 -7.96
C PRO A 74 6.73 -17.77 -8.73
N GLY A 75 5.81 -17.09 -9.42
CA GLY A 75 4.73 -17.72 -10.17
C GLY A 75 3.47 -18.08 -9.37
N TYR A 76 3.45 -17.80 -8.06
CA TYR A 76 2.30 -18.06 -7.19
C TYR A 76 1.81 -16.76 -6.56
N SER A 77 0.57 -16.77 -6.07
CA SER A 77 -0.07 -15.57 -5.48
C SER A 77 -0.41 -15.73 -4.00
N THR A 78 -0.19 -16.90 -3.41
CA THR A 78 -0.50 -17.15 -2.00
C THR A 78 0.51 -16.44 -1.10
N ASN A 79 0.02 -15.63 -0.17
CA ASN A 79 0.85 -14.98 0.83
C ASN A 79 1.37 -16.02 1.84
N LEU A 80 2.70 -16.12 1.95
CA LEU A 80 3.39 -17.05 2.84
C LEU A 80 3.81 -16.43 4.17
N VAL A 81 3.50 -15.16 4.41
CA VAL A 81 3.66 -14.55 5.73
C VAL A 81 2.66 -15.19 6.68
N ASP A 82 3.16 -15.67 7.82
CA ASP A 82 2.30 -16.26 8.85
C ASP A 82 1.61 -15.14 9.63
N ALA A 83 0.34 -14.89 9.31
CA ALA A 83 -0.50 -13.89 9.94
C ALA A 83 -1.38 -14.46 11.05
N SER A 84 -1.09 -15.66 11.57
CA SER A 84 -1.89 -16.31 12.60
C SER A 84 -1.95 -15.53 13.92
N ARG A 85 -0.94 -14.71 14.20
CA ARG A 85 -0.89 -13.82 15.37
C ARG A 85 -1.08 -12.37 14.96
N ASP A 86 -0.17 -11.85 14.11
CA ASP A 86 -0.17 -10.48 13.66
C ASP A 86 0.20 -10.43 12.17
N ALA A 87 -0.57 -9.68 11.38
CA ALA A 87 -0.18 -9.37 10.01
C ALA A 87 1.07 -8.50 10.00
N ALA A 88 1.96 -8.68 9.00
CA ALA A 88 3.13 -7.84 8.81
C ALA A 88 2.71 -6.47 8.25
N THR A 89 2.26 -5.59 9.13
CA THR A 89 1.72 -4.26 8.81
C THR A 89 2.72 -3.19 9.23
N TYR A 90 2.94 -2.23 8.34
CA TYR A 90 3.89 -1.15 8.53
C TYR A 90 3.27 0.20 8.19
N ARG A 91 3.89 1.26 8.68
CA ARG A 91 3.53 2.63 8.36
C ARG A 91 4.79 3.47 8.20
N THR A 92 4.73 4.51 7.38
CA THR A 92 5.81 5.48 7.31
C THR A 92 5.76 6.38 8.54
N GLU A 93 6.94 6.66 9.12
CA GLU A 93 7.06 7.45 10.34
C GLU A 93 7.02 8.95 10.06
N ARG A 94 7.28 9.37 8.83
CA ARG A 94 7.31 10.77 8.42
C ARG A 94 6.52 10.98 7.14
N PRO A 95 6.05 12.22 6.88
CA PRO A 95 5.44 12.54 5.60
C PRO A 95 6.40 12.32 4.44
N LEU A 96 5.87 11.86 3.32
CA LEU A 96 6.59 11.64 2.08
C LEU A 96 6.07 12.64 1.04
N ALA A 97 6.91 13.60 0.67
CA ALA A 97 6.54 14.64 -0.28
C ALA A 97 6.32 14.07 -1.69
N ALA A 98 5.61 14.81 -2.53
CA ALA A 98 5.44 14.46 -3.94
C ALA A 98 6.82 14.28 -4.60
N GLY A 99 7.02 13.15 -5.29
CA GLY A 99 8.28 12.81 -5.95
C GLY A 99 9.39 12.34 -5.02
N GLU A 100 9.16 12.29 -3.72
CA GLU A 100 10.16 11.83 -2.75
C GLU A 100 10.20 10.31 -2.68
N GLN A 101 11.40 9.77 -2.48
CA GLN A 101 11.63 8.35 -2.22
C GLN A 101 12.00 8.13 -0.76
N PHE A 102 11.53 7.02 -0.21
CA PHE A 102 11.84 6.56 1.14
C PHE A 102 12.37 5.14 1.06
N GLU A 103 13.45 4.87 1.78
CA GLU A 103 14.06 3.55 1.82
C GLU A 103 14.21 3.08 3.26
N GLN A 104 13.90 1.80 3.48
CA GLN A 104 13.90 1.20 4.80
C GLN A 104 14.33 -0.26 4.69
N CYS A 105 15.03 -0.75 5.71
CA CYS A 105 15.34 -2.17 5.85
C CYS A 105 14.48 -2.78 6.95
N LEU A 106 13.90 -3.94 6.68
CA LEU A 106 13.00 -4.63 7.61
C LEU A 106 13.54 -6.01 7.94
N THR A 107 13.21 -6.46 9.14
CA THR A 107 13.37 -7.85 9.55
C THR A 107 12.46 -8.75 8.72
N VAL A 108 12.91 -9.97 8.42
CA VAL A 108 12.06 -10.95 7.75
C VAL A 108 10.83 -11.22 8.61
N PRO A 109 9.62 -11.10 8.04
CA PRO A 109 8.42 -11.45 8.77
C PRO A 109 8.39 -12.95 9.03
N ARG A 110 7.57 -13.37 9.99
CA ARG A 110 7.38 -14.79 10.23
C ARG A 110 6.76 -15.45 9.00
N LEU A 111 7.45 -16.43 8.44
CA LEU A 111 7.01 -17.18 7.27
C LEU A 111 6.40 -18.51 7.69
N ARG A 112 5.51 -19.05 6.84
CA ARG A 112 5.02 -20.42 6.98
C ARG A 112 6.17 -21.39 6.88
N SER A 113 6.06 -22.55 7.58
CA SER A 113 7.10 -23.56 7.61
C SER A 113 7.48 -24.06 6.23
N GLY A 114 8.77 -24.31 6.02
CA GLY A 114 9.29 -24.88 4.78
C GLY A 114 9.72 -23.87 3.72
N TYR A 115 9.60 -22.57 4.01
CA TYR A 115 9.98 -21.51 3.06
C TYR A 115 11.18 -20.72 3.58
N ARG A 116 12.06 -20.35 2.65
CA ARG A 116 13.24 -19.51 2.92
C ARG A 116 13.01 -18.10 2.40
N ALA A 117 13.34 -17.12 3.22
CA ALA A 117 13.16 -15.71 2.88
C ALA A 117 13.80 -15.31 1.54
N ARG A 118 15.00 -15.81 1.24
CA ARG A 118 15.73 -15.48 0.02
C ARG A 118 15.11 -16.03 -1.26
N ASP A 119 14.26 -17.03 -1.16
CA ASP A 119 13.64 -17.70 -2.32
C ASP A 119 12.29 -17.10 -2.69
N LEU A 120 11.83 -16.11 -1.94
CA LEU A 120 10.52 -15.51 -2.08
C LEU A 120 10.58 -14.14 -2.75
N GLN A 121 9.49 -13.77 -3.37
CA GLN A 121 9.24 -12.42 -3.85
C GLN A 121 8.39 -11.66 -2.84
N TYR A 122 8.68 -10.38 -2.66
CA TYR A 122 8.01 -9.53 -1.68
C TYR A 122 7.22 -8.44 -2.38
N ARG A 123 6.04 -8.16 -1.85
CA ARG A 123 5.18 -7.10 -2.38
C ARG A 123 4.37 -6.46 -1.27
N SER A 124 3.91 -5.23 -1.52
CA SER A 124 2.96 -4.54 -0.66
C SER A 124 1.53 -4.97 -0.99
N ASP A 125 0.68 -4.96 0.02
CA ASP A 125 -0.74 -5.18 -0.10
C ASP A 125 -1.48 -4.26 0.87
N ARG A 126 -2.77 -4.03 0.63
CA ARG A 126 -3.63 -3.17 1.46
C ARG A 126 -3.00 -1.82 1.74
N VAL A 127 -2.48 -1.19 0.69
CA VAL A 127 -1.87 0.14 0.79
C VAL A 127 -2.95 1.18 1.00
N SER A 128 -2.77 2.01 2.00
CA SER A 128 -3.60 3.19 2.23
C SER A 128 -2.71 4.37 2.60
N ALA A 129 -3.17 5.57 2.31
CA ALA A 129 -2.41 6.77 2.61
C ALA A 129 -3.32 7.96 2.90
N ASP A 130 -2.86 8.83 3.79
CA ASP A 130 -3.48 10.13 4.04
C ASP A 130 -2.72 11.19 3.26
N PHE A 131 -3.43 11.96 2.44
CA PHE A 131 -2.85 13.03 1.63
C PHE A 131 -3.24 14.40 2.15
N ASN A 132 -2.35 15.35 1.92
CA ASN A 132 -2.67 16.76 2.15
C ASN A 132 -3.48 17.35 0.99
#